data_47e95803db81dcd39fc8d7793f6ec0ec
#
_entry.id   47e95803db81dcd39fc8d7793f6ec0ec
#
_cell.length_a   1.000
_cell.length_b   1.000
_cell.length_c   1.000
_cell.angle_alpha   90.00
_cell.angle_beta   90.00
_cell.angle_gamma   90.00
#
_symmetry.space_group_name_H-M   'P 1'
#
loop_
_entity.id
_entity.type
_entity.pdbx_description
1 polymer ?
#
loop_
_entity_poly.entity_id
_entity_poly.type
_entity_poly.pdbx_seq_one_letter_code
_entity_poly.pdbx_strand_id
1 'polypeptide(L)'
;MLALLLVLSVGQAEAQRILPRMQGVEMRGGMTSDNGYYMGMILSSYAKGGNKWVYGAEYLHMKHGYRHVTIPSAQFTAEGGYYLNFLSDAGKVFFLNLGGSALAGYETVNWSDKKLYDGATLKNGDAFVYGCALTLEMELYLADRAALTASLRERFLWGGSLGHCHTQYGIGIRFMIN
;
A
#
# COMPACT_ATOMS: atom_id res chain seq x y z
N MET A 1 -21.50 -9.86 -21.09
CA MET A 1 -21.38 -9.07 -22.32
C MET A 1 -20.85 -7.65 -22.10
N LEU A 2 -21.30 -6.92 -21.09
CA LEU A 2 -20.83 -5.55 -20.84
C LEU A 2 -19.32 -5.48 -20.47
N ALA A 3 -18.82 -6.44 -19.70
CA ALA A 3 -17.40 -6.51 -19.34
C ALA A 3 -16.46 -6.78 -20.52
N LEU A 4 -16.96 -7.53 -21.53
CA LEU A 4 -16.19 -7.80 -22.77
C LEU A 4 -16.11 -6.58 -23.68
N LEU A 5 -17.11 -5.73 -23.68
CA LEU A 5 -17.11 -4.46 -24.42
C LEU A 5 -16.19 -3.41 -23.80
N LEU A 6 -16.02 -3.41 -22.47
CA LEU A 6 -15.05 -2.56 -21.78
C LEU A 6 -13.60 -2.95 -22.12
N VAL A 7 -13.32 -4.24 -22.31
CA VAL A 7 -11.98 -4.72 -22.70
C VAL A 7 -11.65 -4.38 -24.17
N LEU A 8 -12.66 -4.30 -25.05
CA LEU A 8 -12.46 -3.99 -26.46
C LEU A 8 -12.32 -2.48 -26.76
N SER A 9 -12.75 -1.61 -25.85
CA SER A 9 -12.58 -0.15 -26.01
C SER A 9 -11.19 0.36 -25.58
N VAL A 10 -10.36 -0.47 -24.97
CA VAL A 10 -8.97 -0.15 -24.59
C VAL A 10 -8.00 -0.17 -25.78
N GLY A 11 -8.47 -0.54 -26.97
CA GLY A 11 -7.63 -0.77 -28.17
C GLY A 11 -7.09 0.47 -28.90
N GLN A 12 -7.23 1.69 -28.34
CA GLN A 12 -6.67 2.91 -28.94
C GLN A 12 -5.95 3.83 -27.94
N ALA A 13 -5.49 3.29 -26.81
CA ALA A 13 -4.54 4.03 -26.00
C ALA A 13 -3.20 4.07 -26.75
N GLU A 14 -2.84 5.22 -27.29
CA GLU A 14 -1.49 5.45 -27.79
C GLU A 14 -0.51 5.05 -26.68
N ALA A 15 0.48 4.22 -27.01
CA ALA A 15 1.43 3.66 -26.08
C ALA A 15 2.09 4.77 -25.26
N GLN A 16 1.62 4.98 -24.06
CA GLN A 16 2.16 5.99 -23.17
C GLN A 16 3.58 5.59 -22.79
N ARG A 17 4.54 6.40 -23.16
CA ARG A 17 5.93 6.22 -22.75
C ARG A 17 6.07 6.73 -21.35
N ILE A 18 6.35 5.84 -20.39
CA ILE A 18 6.80 6.27 -19.06
C ILE A 18 8.12 7.01 -19.24
N LEU A 19 8.07 8.33 -19.08
CA LEU A 19 9.23 9.17 -19.21
C LEU A 19 9.99 9.20 -17.86
N PRO A 20 11.32 9.16 -17.88
CA PRO A 20 12.12 9.42 -16.69
C PRO A 20 11.76 10.80 -16.10
N ARG A 21 11.62 10.87 -14.78
CA ARG A 21 11.19 12.02 -13.98
C ARG A 21 9.68 12.28 -13.97
N MET A 22 8.89 11.48 -14.64
CA MET A 22 7.44 11.55 -14.47
C MET A 22 7.07 11.26 -13.01
N GLN A 23 6.11 12.01 -12.49
CA GLN A 23 5.65 11.87 -11.11
C GLN A 23 4.18 11.46 -11.08
N GLY A 24 3.81 10.67 -10.10
CA GLY A 24 2.44 10.25 -9.88
C GLY A 24 2.06 10.28 -8.41
N VAL A 25 0.82 10.65 -8.14
CA VAL A 25 0.18 10.50 -6.83
C VAL A 25 -0.82 9.37 -6.90
N GLU A 26 -0.73 8.47 -5.94
CA GLU A 26 -1.62 7.33 -5.81
C GLU A 26 -2.38 7.40 -4.49
N MET A 27 -3.65 7.13 -4.54
CA MET A 27 -4.45 6.78 -3.37
C MET A 27 -4.73 5.28 -3.42
N ARG A 28 -4.39 4.58 -2.37
CA ARG A 28 -4.60 3.15 -2.27
C ARG A 28 -5.29 2.76 -0.98
N GLY A 29 -5.99 1.63 -1.01
CA GLY A 29 -6.63 1.04 0.16
C GLY A 29 -6.85 -0.44 -0.03
N GLY A 30 -7.03 -1.14 1.06
CA GLY A 30 -7.20 -2.59 1.03
C GLY A 30 -7.38 -3.18 2.41
N MET A 31 -7.16 -4.48 2.47
CA MET A 31 -7.32 -5.29 3.67
C MET A 31 -6.00 -5.93 4.07
N THR A 32 -5.93 -6.34 5.33
CA THR A 32 -4.82 -7.15 5.84
C THR A 32 -5.31 -8.54 6.22
N SER A 33 -4.39 -9.51 6.24
CA SER A 33 -4.67 -10.87 6.73
C SER A 33 -5.20 -10.89 8.17
N ASP A 34 -4.92 -9.85 8.96
CA ASP A 34 -5.23 -9.77 10.39
C ASP A 34 -6.55 -9.03 10.68
N ASN A 35 -7.55 -9.18 9.82
CA ASN A 35 -8.87 -8.54 9.95
C ASN A 35 -8.80 -7.01 10.10
N GLY A 36 -7.87 -6.39 9.39
CA GLY A 36 -7.69 -4.95 9.32
C GLY A 36 -7.97 -4.38 7.94
N TYR A 37 -8.03 -3.06 7.88
CA TYR A 37 -8.03 -2.30 6.62
C TYR A 37 -6.96 -1.23 6.68
N TYR A 38 -6.48 -0.85 5.52
CA TYR A 38 -5.54 0.25 5.40
C TYR A 38 -5.94 1.22 4.29
N MET A 39 -5.48 2.45 4.43
CA MET A 39 -5.52 3.47 3.39
C MET A 39 -4.20 4.22 3.38
N GLY A 40 -3.77 4.62 2.21
CA GLY A 40 -2.50 5.31 2.06
C GLY A 40 -2.43 6.21 0.84
N MET A 41 -1.46 7.10 0.89
CA MET A 41 -1.13 8.00 -0.20
C MET A 41 0.34 7.81 -0.56
N ILE A 42 0.61 7.67 -1.86
CA ILE A 42 1.94 7.37 -2.39
C ILE A 42 2.31 8.41 -3.44
N LEU A 43 3.52 8.91 -3.34
CA LEU A 43 4.22 9.66 -4.37
C LEU A 43 5.18 8.73 -5.10
N SER A 44 5.07 8.65 -6.40
CA SER A 44 5.97 7.87 -7.26
C SER A 44 6.78 8.80 -8.15
N SER A 45 8.07 8.54 -8.29
CA SER A 45 8.95 9.24 -9.23
C SER A 45 9.60 8.21 -10.14
N TYR A 46 9.28 8.24 -11.43
CA TYR A 46 9.73 7.24 -12.39
C TYR A 46 11.16 7.49 -12.82
N ALA A 47 11.93 6.43 -12.86
CA ALA A 47 13.30 6.36 -13.35
C ALA A 47 13.35 5.70 -14.74
N LYS A 48 14.54 5.47 -15.27
CA LYS A 48 14.72 4.76 -16.53
C LYS A 48 14.19 3.31 -16.44
N GLY A 49 13.62 2.82 -17.54
CA GLY A 49 13.18 1.43 -17.64
C GLY A 49 11.84 1.11 -16.94
N GLY A 50 11.08 2.12 -16.50
CA GLY A 50 9.84 1.90 -15.78
C GLY A 50 10.00 1.67 -14.27
N ASN A 51 11.24 1.68 -13.78
CA ASN A 51 11.52 1.65 -12.34
C ASN A 51 11.03 2.93 -11.67
N LYS A 52 10.80 2.90 -10.36
CA LYS A 52 10.33 4.09 -9.65
C LYS A 52 10.76 4.14 -8.19
N TRP A 53 11.02 5.33 -7.72
CA TRP A 53 11.08 5.66 -6.30
C TRP A 53 9.66 5.87 -5.78
N VAL A 54 9.43 5.41 -4.56
CA VAL A 54 8.13 5.46 -3.90
C VAL A 54 8.31 6.07 -2.53
N TYR A 55 7.48 7.06 -2.21
CA TYR A 55 7.40 7.69 -0.90
C TYR A 55 5.94 7.73 -0.49
N GLY A 56 5.61 7.35 0.73
CA GLY A 56 4.21 7.31 1.12
C GLY A 56 3.96 7.42 2.60
N ALA A 57 2.70 7.60 2.90
CA ALA A 57 2.15 7.51 4.25
C ALA A 57 0.92 6.61 4.23
N GLU A 58 0.79 5.78 5.24
CA GLU A 58 -0.27 4.80 5.36
C GLU A 58 -0.85 4.78 6.77
N TYR A 59 -2.15 4.72 6.83
CA TYR A 59 -2.92 4.43 8.02
C TYR A 59 -3.42 3.00 7.95
N LEU A 60 -3.16 2.23 8.97
CA LEU A 60 -3.62 0.86 9.14
C LEU A 60 -4.46 0.76 10.41
N HIS A 61 -5.64 0.18 10.29
CA HIS A 61 -6.51 -0.14 11.41
C HIS A 61 -6.71 -1.64 11.51
N MET A 62 -6.49 -2.18 12.71
CA MET A 62 -6.69 -3.60 13.02
C MET A 62 -7.57 -3.77 14.25
N LYS A 63 -8.22 -4.93 14.34
CA LYS A 63 -9.06 -5.30 15.47
C LYS A 63 -8.56 -6.61 16.07
N HIS A 64 -8.16 -6.57 17.33
CA HIS A 64 -7.74 -7.75 18.06
C HIS A 64 -8.82 -8.16 19.05
N GLY A 65 -9.27 -9.39 18.95
CA GLY A 65 -10.22 -9.97 19.92
C GLY A 65 -9.48 -10.47 21.17
N TYR A 66 -9.82 -9.97 22.33
CA TYR A 66 -9.37 -10.51 23.60
C TYR A 66 -10.59 -10.92 24.42
N ARG A 67 -10.81 -12.25 24.59
CA ARG A 67 -12.02 -12.82 25.24
C ARG A 67 -13.31 -12.31 24.59
N HIS A 68 -14.03 -11.39 25.26
CA HIS A 68 -15.27 -10.77 24.78
C HIS A 68 -15.10 -9.29 24.40
N VAL A 69 -13.87 -8.77 24.40
CA VAL A 69 -13.56 -7.37 24.12
C VAL A 69 -12.74 -7.28 22.83
N THR A 70 -13.12 -6.36 21.93
CA THR A 70 -12.36 -6.04 20.73
C THR A 70 -11.47 -4.83 21.01
N ILE A 71 -10.16 -4.99 20.89
CA ILE A 71 -9.17 -3.94 21.09
C ILE A 71 -8.83 -3.35 19.72
N PRO A 72 -9.18 -2.09 19.47
CA PRO A 72 -8.77 -1.42 18.24
C PRO A 72 -7.30 -1.02 18.31
N SER A 73 -6.58 -1.22 17.23
CA SER A 73 -5.19 -0.79 17.06
C SER A 73 -5.05 -0.01 15.78
N ALA A 74 -4.29 1.07 15.82
CA ALA A 74 -4.03 1.90 14.67
C ALA A 74 -2.51 2.10 14.50
N GLN A 75 -2.05 2.04 13.25
CA GLN A 75 -0.66 2.33 12.89
C GLN A 75 -0.63 3.45 11.85
N PHE A 76 0.27 4.40 12.06
CA PHE A 76 0.63 5.42 11.09
C PHE A 76 2.06 5.15 10.65
N THR A 77 2.26 4.84 9.38
CA THR A 77 3.59 4.52 8.86
C THR A 77 3.92 5.39 7.66
N ALA A 78 5.15 5.90 7.64
CA ALA A 78 5.76 6.47 6.45
C ALA A 78 6.62 5.41 5.77
N GLU A 79 6.73 5.49 4.46
CA GLU A 79 7.55 4.59 3.67
C GLU A 79 8.42 5.32 2.66
N GLY A 80 9.58 4.74 2.37
CA GLY A 80 10.44 5.10 1.26
C GLY A 80 11.03 3.86 0.63
N GLY A 81 10.92 3.72 -0.70
CA GLY A 81 11.32 2.50 -1.36
C GLY A 81 11.66 2.67 -2.83
N TYR A 82 12.08 1.55 -3.42
CA TYR A 82 12.39 1.47 -4.83
C TYR A 82 11.73 0.24 -5.45
N TYR A 83 11.04 0.44 -6.57
CA TYR A 83 10.30 -0.59 -7.28
C TYR A 83 10.94 -0.81 -8.65
N LEU A 84 11.28 -2.05 -8.92
CA LEU A 84 11.84 -2.53 -10.17
C LEU A 84 10.71 -3.00 -11.08
N ASN A 85 10.65 -2.48 -12.30
CA ASN A 85 9.81 -3.04 -13.34
C ASN A 85 10.49 -4.27 -13.93
N PHE A 86 9.89 -5.44 -13.76
CA PHE A 86 10.45 -6.68 -14.30
C PHE A 86 9.63 -7.26 -15.45
N LEU A 87 8.39 -6.81 -15.63
CA LEU A 87 7.55 -7.19 -16.75
C LEU A 87 6.72 -5.99 -17.22
N SER A 88 6.69 -5.77 -18.53
CA SER A 88 5.77 -4.82 -19.17
C SER A 88 5.35 -5.35 -20.52
N ASP A 89 4.13 -5.06 -20.92
CA ASP A 89 3.64 -5.40 -22.26
C ASP A 89 4.28 -4.50 -23.34
N ALA A 90 4.16 -4.91 -24.61
CA ALA A 90 4.70 -4.15 -25.73
C ALA A 90 4.01 -2.78 -25.91
N GLY A 91 2.74 -2.68 -25.54
CA GLY A 91 1.94 -1.46 -25.57
C GLY A 91 2.21 -0.49 -24.43
N LYS A 92 2.99 -0.90 -23.41
CA LYS A 92 3.25 -0.10 -22.22
C LYS A 92 1.99 0.30 -21.46
N VAL A 93 0.97 -0.53 -21.51
CA VAL A 93 -0.30 -0.35 -20.80
C VAL A 93 -0.28 -1.10 -19.47
N PHE A 94 0.45 -2.23 -19.42
CA PHE A 94 0.56 -3.08 -18.25
C PHE A 94 2.00 -3.16 -17.76
N PHE A 95 2.17 -3.04 -16.43
CA PHE A 95 3.46 -3.17 -15.75
C PHE A 95 3.31 -4.05 -14.52
N LEU A 96 4.31 -4.88 -14.29
CA LEU A 96 4.46 -5.66 -13.07
C LEU A 96 5.77 -5.26 -12.38
N ASN A 97 5.66 -4.79 -11.16
CA ASN A 97 6.75 -4.20 -10.40
C ASN A 97 7.00 -5.02 -9.13
N LEU A 98 8.26 -5.22 -8.80
CA LEU A 98 8.69 -5.77 -7.52
C LEU A 98 9.42 -4.67 -6.75
N GLY A 99 8.95 -4.37 -5.55
CA GLY A 99 9.48 -3.27 -4.75
C GLY A 99 9.93 -3.69 -3.36
N GLY A 100 10.95 -3.00 -2.89
CA GLY A 100 11.38 -3.02 -1.50
C GLY A 100 11.28 -1.63 -0.89
N SER A 101 10.76 -1.51 0.32
CA SER A 101 10.65 -0.25 1.03
C SER A 101 11.03 -0.37 2.51
N ALA A 102 11.59 0.71 3.05
CA ALA A 102 11.77 0.90 4.48
C ALA A 102 10.54 1.58 5.07
N LEU A 103 10.17 1.20 6.26
CA LEU A 103 9.01 1.68 6.99
C LEU A 103 9.43 2.25 8.33
N ALA A 104 8.81 3.37 8.72
CA ALA A 104 8.91 3.92 10.07
C ALA A 104 7.58 4.54 10.47
N GLY A 105 7.18 4.41 11.72
CA GLY A 105 5.89 4.90 12.12
C GLY A 105 5.61 4.75 13.61
N TYR A 106 4.34 4.90 13.93
CA TYR A 106 3.84 4.89 15.28
C TYR A 106 2.59 4.01 15.36
N GLU A 107 2.57 3.15 16.35
CA GLU A 107 1.45 2.28 16.67
C GLU A 107 0.78 2.78 17.94
N THR A 108 -0.54 2.87 17.93
CA THR A 108 -1.36 3.14 19.10
C THR A 108 -2.34 2.01 19.32
N VAL A 109 -2.41 1.55 20.58
CA VAL A 109 -3.34 0.50 21.01
C VAL A 109 -4.40 1.12 21.87
N ASN A 110 -5.68 0.88 21.54
CA ASN A 110 -6.83 1.42 22.26
C ASN A 110 -6.77 2.96 22.43
N TRP A 111 -6.21 3.68 21.43
CA TRP A 111 -6.05 5.14 21.46
C TRP A 111 -5.35 5.66 22.73
N SER A 112 -4.30 4.97 23.18
CA SER A 112 -3.55 5.26 24.42
C SER A 112 -4.33 5.03 25.73
N ASP A 113 -5.55 4.54 25.66
CA ASP A 113 -6.32 4.23 26.88
C ASP A 113 -5.91 2.86 27.43
N LYS A 114 -5.30 2.86 28.62
CA LYS A 114 -4.78 1.65 29.27
C LYS A 114 -5.87 0.82 29.95
N LYS A 115 -7.07 1.35 30.14
CA LYS A 115 -8.18 0.65 30.79
C LYS A 115 -9.14 0.09 29.74
N LEU A 116 -9.37 -1.21 29.80
CA LEU A 116 -10.44 -1.86 29.05
C LEU A 116 -11.77 -1.69 29.81
N TYR A 117 -12.87 -1.82 29.09
CA TYR A 117 -14.23 -1.68 29.62
C TYR A 117 -14.54 -2.70 30.75
N ASP A 118 -13.85 -3.83 30.77
CA ASP A 118 -13.94 -4.87 31.80
C ASP A 118 -13.03 -4.64 33.02
N GLY A 119 -12.36 -3.49 33.09
CA GLY A 119 -11.44 -3.12 34.20
C GLY A 119 -10.02 -3.71 34.04
N ALA A 120 -9.75 -4.51 33.03
CA ALA A 120 -8.41 -5.01 32.77
C ALA A 120 -7.50 -3.88 32.26
N THR A 121 -6.21 -3.93 32.61
CA THR A 121 -5.22 -2.95 32.17
C THR A 121 -4.40 -3.52 31.02
N LEU A 122 -4.32 -2.79 29.90
CA LEU A 122 -3.46 -3.13 28.80
C LEU A 122 -1.98 -2.99 29.19
N LYS A 123 -1.22 -4.05 29.00
CA LYS A 123 0.22 -4.08 29.27
C LYS A 123 1.03 -3.45 28.12
N ASN A 124 0.48 -3.47 26.90
CA ASN A 124 1.07 -2.92 25.70
C ASN A 124 0.53 -1.49 25.50
N GLY A 125 1.45 -0.54 25.43
CA GLY A 125 1.15 0.85 25.13
C GLY A 125 1.55 1.20 23.68
N ASP A 126 1.48 2.47 23.39
CA ASP A 126 1.94 3.03 22.14
C ASP A 126 3.42 2.77 21.91
N ALA A 127 3.80 2.49 20.67
CA ALA A 127 5.17 2.14 20.32
C ALA A 127 5.60 2.75 18.98
N PHE A 128 6.88 3.08 18.89
CA PHE A 128 7.50 3.38 17.61
C PHE A 128 7.76 2.07 16.86
N VAL A 129 7.31 2.00 15.61
CA VAL A 129 7.48 0.85 14.74
C VAL A 129 8.40 1.19 13.58
N TYR A 130 9.26 0.25 13.21
CA TYR A 130 10.13 0.37 12.05
C TYR A 130 10.26 -0.98 11.37
N GLY A 131 10.64 -0.96 10.10
CA GLY A 131 10.75 -2.21 9.38
C GLY A 131 10.96 -2.07 7.90
N CYS A 132 10.61 -3.12 7.19
CA CYS A 132 10.67 -3.15 5.73
C CYS A 132 9.41 -3.80 5.15
N ALA A 133 9.19 -3.58 3.86
CA ALA A 133 8.16 -4.26 3.11
C ALA A 133 8.67 -4.74 1.76
N LEU A 134 8.15 -5.89 1.33
CA LEU A 134 8.29 -6.40 -0.01
C LEU A 134 6.92 -6.28 -0.69
N THR A 135 6.89 -5.68 -1.87
CA THR A 135 5.64 -5.39 -2.58
C THR A 135 5.70 -5.90 -4.01
N LEU A 136 4.69 -6.69 -4.39
CA LEU A 136 4.38 -6.99 -5.77
C LEU A 136 3.25 -6.07 -6.21
N GLU A 137 3.50 -5.23 -7.21
CA GLU A 137 2.54 -4.25 -7.69
C GLU A 137 2.27 -4.48 -9.18
N MET A 138 1.00 -4.54 -9.52
CA MET A 138 0.49 -4.52 -10.88
C MET A 138 -0.07 -3.12 -11.18
N GLU A 139 0.28 -2.57 -12.32
CA GLU A 139 -0.13 -1.24 -12.76
C GLU A 139 -0.72 -1.34 -14.16
N LEU A 140 -1.95 -0.87 -14.33
CA LEU A 140 -2.70 -0.87 -15.57
C LEU A 140 -3.11 0.56 -15.93
N TYR A 141 -2.58 1.08 -17.03
CA TYR A 141 -2.94 2.41 -17.52
C TYR A 141 -4.33 2.38 -18.18
N LEU A 142 -5.25 3.17 -17.63
CA LEU A 142 -6.60 3.35 -18.14
C LEU A 142 -6.67 4.54 -19.10
N ALA A 143 -5.82 5.52 -18.90
CA ALA A 143 -5.69 6.73 -19.70
C ALA A 143 -4.26 7.28 -19.55
N ASP A 144 -3.91 8.29 -20.33
CA ASP A 144 -2.57 8.91 -20.34
C ASP A 144 -2.10 9.40 -18.97
N ARG A 145 -3.02 9.75 -18.09
CA ARG A 145 -2.72 10.30 -16.78
C ARG A 145 -3.30 9.50 -15.61
N ALA A 146 -3.94 8.36 -15.89
CA ALA A 146 -4.59 7.57 -14.85
C ALA A 146 -4.23 6.08 -14.99
N ALA A 147 -3.75 5.49 -13.92
CA ALA A 147 -3.48 4.07 -13.82
C ALA A 147 -4.20 3.45 -12.63
N LEU A 148 -4.74 2.25 -12.82
CA LEU A 148 -5.23 1.39 -11.77
C LEU A 148 -4.06 0.58 -11.24
N THR A 149 -3.93 0.50 -9.92
CA THR A 149 -2.91 -0.32 -9.27
C THR A 149 -3.55 -1.42 -8.44
N ALA A 150 -2.91 -2.58 -8.40
CA ALA A 150 -3.22 -3.65 -7.46
C ALA A 150 -1.92 -4.09 -6.81
N SER A 151 -1.94 -4.34 -5.51
CA SER A 151 -0.73 -4.67 -4.76
C SER A 151 -0.94 -5.82 -3.79
N LEU A 152 0.06 -6.68 -3.73
CA LEU A 152 0.28 -7.66 -2.68
C LEU A 152 1.56 -7.29 -1.95
N ARG A 153 1.49 -7.13 -0.65
CA ARG A 153 2.58 -6.58 0.15
C ARG A 153 2.76 -7.38 1.42
N GLU A 154 3.99 -7.73 1.71
CA GLU A 154 4.40 -8.31 2.98
C GLU A 154 5.20 -7.30 3.77
N ARG A 155 4.76 -6.99 4.99
CA ARG A 155 5.41 -6.03 5.90
C ARG A 155 6.06 -6.77 7.05
N PHE A 156 7.31 -6.44 7.29
CA PHE A 156 8.09 -6.93 8.42
C PHE A 156 8.36 -5.75 9.37
N LEU A 157 7.69 -5.74 10.53
CA LEU A 157 7.74 -4.64 11.49
C LEU A 157 8.31 -5.10 12.82
N TRP A 158 9.09 -4.23 13.42
CA TRP A 158 9.66 -4.39 14.75
C TRP A 158 9.32 -3.17 15.61
N GLY A 159 9.35 -3.35 16.92
CA GLY A 159 9.08 -2.31 17.92
C GLY A 159 7.62 -2.23 18.36
N GLY A 160 6.68 -2.77 17.61
CA GLY A 160 5.26 -2.80 17.95
C GLY A 160 4.84 -4.03 18.77
N SER A 161 3.58 -4.04 19.16
CA SER A 161 2.94 -5.11 19.91
C SER A 161 2.13 -6.10 19.06
N LEU A 162 1.93 -5.78 17.77
CA LEU A 162 0.97 -6.44 16.88
C LEU A 162 1.53 -7.58 16.03
N GLY A 163 2.71 -8.11 16.35
CA GLY A 163 3.37 -9.14 15.55
C GLY A 163 4.34 -8.54 14.52
N HIS A 164 5.12 -9.42 13.89
CA HIS A 164 6.22 -8.99 13.03
C HIS A 164 5.89 -9.01 11.53
N CYS A 165 4.89 -9.76 11.12
CA CYS A 165 4.61 -10.06 9.73
C CYS A 165 3.14 -9.77 9.40
N HIS A 166 2.88 -8.91 8.43
CA HIS A 166 1.53 -8.51 8.04
C HIS A 166 1.39 -8.50 6.52
N THR A 167 0.57 -9.38 6.00
CA THR A 167 0.23 -9.40 4.57
C THR A 167 -0.88 -8.40 4.29
N GLN A 168 -0.68 -7.57 3.29
CA GLN A 168 -1.66 -6.59 2.80
C GLN A 168 -1.95 -6.84 1.32
N TYR A 169 -3.20 -6.68 0.95
CA TYR A 169 -3.65 -6.69 -0.44
C TYR A 169 -4.64 -5.56 -0.67
N GLY A 170 -4.49 -4.88 -1.79
CA GLY A 170 -5.33 -3.74 -2.07
C GLY A 170 -5.25 -3.26 -3.50
N ILE A 171 -6.03 -2.24 -3.73
CA ILE A 171 -6.13 -1.53 -5.01
C ILE A 171 -5.90 -0.05 -4.81
N GLY A 172 -5.48 0.63 -5.87
CA GLY A 172 -5.28 2.07 -5.86
C GLY A 172 -5.53 2.68 -7.22
N ILE A 173 -5.63 3.99 -7.22
CA ILE A 173 -5.68 4.80 -8.45
C ILE A 173 -4.52 5.77 -8.38
N ARG A 174 -3.71 5.78 -9.44
CA ARG A 174 -2.56 6.67 -9.60
C ARG A 174 -2.84 7.68 -10.68
N PHE A 175 -2.60 8.95 -10.35
CA PHE A 175 -2.68 10.06 -11.29
C PHE A 175 -1.28 10.60 -11.57
N MET A 176 -0.93 10.73 -12.85
CA MET A 176 0.33 11.34 -13.28
C MET A 176 0.19 12.86 -13.25
N ILE A 177 1.13 13.52 -12.57
CA ILE A 177 1.09 14.98 -12.33
C ILE A 177 1.92 15.70 -13.39
N ASN A 178 2.98 15.05 -13.89
CA ASN A 178 3.95 15.67 -14.79
C ASN A 178 4.41 14.67 -15.86
#